data_3154d8c1de2b62523ef5569aabb494b5
#
_entry.id   3154d8c1de2b62523ef5569aabb494b5
#
_cell.length_a   1.000
_cell.length_b   1.000
_cell.length_c   1.000
_cell.angle_alpha   90.00
_cell.angle_beta   90.00
_cell.angle_gamma   90.00
#
_symmetry.space_group_name_H-M   'P 1'
#
loop_
_entity.id
_entity.type
_entity.pdbx_description
1 polymer ?
#
loop_
_entity_poly.entity_id
_entity_poly.type
_entity_poly.pdbx_seq_one_letter_code
_entity_poly.pdbx_strand_id
1 'polypeptide(L)'
;GNTYNLPITIARCGNIYGGGDLNWSRIVPGTISDLLADRQPVLRSDGTFVRDYVHVDDVVSGYLRLAEVTHNRNINGEAYNFSRDEPLSVMDLYRHICQATLGKYIDPKVLNTAKSEIKDQHLNSAKAKKSLGWSSQVSLESGLVRTVEWYKEYLAGVKVG
;
A
#
# COMPACT_ATOMS: atom_id res chain seq x y z
N GLY A 1 21.78 -11.80 -10.67
CA GLY A 1 22.83 -12.20 -9.98
C GLY A 1 23.92 -13.06 -10.59
N ASN A 2 23.71 -14.35 -10.77
CA ASN A 2 24.82 -15.31 -10.96
C ASN A 2 25.63 -15.10 -12.24
N THR A 3 25.01 -14.65 -13.34
CA THR A 3 25.69 -14.48 -14.65
C THR A 3 26.72 -13.34 -14.64
N TYR A 4 26.45 -12.27 -13.91
CA TYR A 4 27.32 -11.07 -13.87
C TYR A 4 27.91 -10.79 -12.50
N ASN A 5 27.71 -11.68 -11.53
CA ASN A 5 28.14 -11.53 -10.13
C ASN A 5 27.72 -10.18 -9.49
N LEU A 6 26.52 -9.71 -9.84
CA LEU A 6 26.00 -8.46 -9.30
C LEU A 6 25.31 -8.72 -7.95
N PRO A 7 25.49 -7.85 -6.95
CA PRO A 7 24.77 -7.91 -5.68
C PRO A 7 23.30 -7.51 -5.88
N ILE A 8 22.45 -8.49 -6.12
CA ILE A 8 21.02 -8.26 -6.39
C ILE A 8 20.20 -8.88 -5.26
N THR A 9 19.29 -8.09 -4.69
CA THR A 9 18.22 -8.56 -3.80
C THR A 9 16.88 -8.14 -4.37
N ILE A 10 15.83 -8.89 -4.04
CA ILE A 10 14.48 -8.67 -4.59
C ILE A 10 13.57 -8.21 -3.46
N ALA A 11 12.97 -7.03 -3.62
CA ALA A 11 11.89 -6.55 -2.76
C ALA A 11 10.54 -6.91 -3.38
N ARG A 12 9.65 -7.53 -2.59
CA ARG A 12 8.25 -7.79 -2.92
C ARG A 12 7.38 -7.07 -1.91
N CYS A 13 6.62 -6.10 -2.35
CA CYS A 13 5.78 -5.30 -1.46
C CYS A 13 4.31 -5.69 -1.62
N GLY A 14 3.54 -5.54 -0.55
CA GLY A 14 2.09 -5.53 -0.62
C GLY A 14 1.57 -4.38 -1.50
N ASN A 15 0.26 -4.13 -1.50
CA ASN A 15 -0.30 -2.99 -2.21
C ASN A 15 0.17 -1.69 -1.55
N ILE A 16 1.08 -0.99 -2.22
CA ILE A 16 1.66 0.25 -1.71
C ILE A 16 0.63 1.37 -1.82
N TYR A 17 0.47 2.15 -0.75
CA TYR A 17 -0.32 3.37 -0.72
C TYR A 17 0.42 4.51 -0.03
N GLY A 18 0.01 5.74 -0.31
CA GLY A 18 0.64 6.95 0.24
C GLY A 18 0.42 8.14 -0.67
N GLY A 19 0.96 9.29 -0.31
CA GLY A 19 0.97 10.46 -1.17
C GLY A 19 1.77 10.19 -2.46
N GLY A 20 1.40 10.90 -3.55
CA GLY A 20 2.10 10.80 -4.84
C GLY A 20 1.60 9.72 -5.80
N ASP A 21 0.70 8.83 -5.39
CA ASP A 21 0.07 7.87 -6.30
C ASP A 21 -1.06 8.55 -7.10
N LEU A 22 -0.79 8.91 -8.34
CA LEU A 22 -1.78 9.53 -9.23
C LEU A 22 -2.56 8.53 -10.08
N ASN A 23 -2.50 7.25 -9.78
CA ASN A 23 -3.31 6.25 -10.44
C ASN A 23 -4.72 6.18 -9.79
N TRP A 24 -5.60 7.04 -10.24
CA TRP A 24 -6.99 7.14 -9.76
C TRP A 24 -7.83 5.87 -9.94
N SER A 25 -7.33 4.89 -10.66
CA SER A 25 -7.98 3.58 -10.78
C SER A 25 -7.70 2.65 -9.59
N ARG A 26 -6.76 2.99 -8.72
CA ARG A 26 -6.49 2.27 -7.47
C ARG A 26 -7.44 2.70 -6.38
N ILE A 27 -7.75 1.80 -5.45
CA ILE A 27 -8.76 2.02 -4.42
C ILE A 27 -8.45 3.22 -3.51
N VAL A 28 -7.20 3.38 -3.06
CA VAL A 28 -6.86 4.47 -2.11
C VAL A 28 -6.96 5.84 -2.80
N PRO A 29 -6.20 6.15 -3.88
CA PRO A 29 -6.28 7.46 -4.50
C PRO A 29 -7.67 7.75 -5.11
N GLY A 30 -8.28 6.77 -5.77
CA GLY A 30 -9.59 6.95 -6.39
C GLY A 30 -10.68 7.27 -5.37
N THR A 31 -10.75 6.50 -4.27
CA THR A 31 -11.74 6.72 -3.22
C THR A 31 -11.54 8.08 -2.54
N ILE A 32 -10.30 8.44 -2.17
CA ILE A 32 -10.03 9.75 -1.55
C ILE A 32 -10.43 10.89 -2.48
N SER A 33 -10.05 10.81 -3.77
CA SER A 33 -10.40 11.83 -4.77
C SER A 33 -11.90 11.99 -4.93
N ASP A 34 -12.66 10.88 -4.99
CA ASP A 34 -14.10 10.93 -5.11
C ASP A 34 -14.75 11.55 -3.88
N LEU A 35 -14.35 11.12 -2.67
CA LEU A 35 -14.89 11.66 -1.42
C LEU A 35 -14.60 13.15 -1.25
N LEU A 36 -13.38 13.60 -1.58
CA LEU A 36 -13.02 15.03 -1.49
C LEU A 36 -13.78 15.89 -2.53
N ALA A 37 -14.20 15.31 -3.63
CA ALA A 37 -14.99 15.98 -4.66
C ALA A 37 -16.51 15.78 -4.52
N ASP A 38 -16.97 15.27 -3.37
CA ASP A 38 -18.39 14.95 -3.09
C ASP A 38 -19.01 14.02 -4.14
N ARG A 39 -18.21 13.10 -4.69
CA ARG A 39 -18.69 12.06 -5.61
C ARG A 39 -18.83 10.74 -4.88
N GLN A 40 -19.79 9.92 -5.30
CA GLN A 40 -19.94 8.56 -4.78
C GLN A 40 -18.80 7.66 -5.28
N PRO A 41 -17.94 7.10 -4.40
CA PRO A 41 -16.87 6.20 -4.83
C PRO A 41 -17.40 4.92 -5.45
N VAL A 42 -16.57 4.30 -6.31
CA VAL A 42 -16.93 3.09 -7.05
C VAL A 42 -16.01 1.93 -6.67
N LEU A 43 -16.59 0.82 -6.21
CA LEU A 43 -15.88 -0.44 -6.02
C LEU A 43 -16.16 -1.38 -7.20
N ARG A 44 -15.08 -1.88 -7.83
CA ARG A 44 -15.19 -2.80 -8.99
C ARG A 44 -15.49 -4.23 -8.58
N SER A 45 -15.05 -4.66 -7.40
CA SER A 45 -15.38 -5.96 -6.80
C SER A 45 -16.56 -5.83 -5.85
N ASP A 46 -17.01 -6.96 -5.31
CA ASP A 46 -18.02 -7.01 -4.25
C ASP A 46 -17.49 -6.55 -2.87
N GLY A 47 -16.21 -6.20 -2.78
CA GLY A 47 -15.55 -5.75 -1.56
C GLY A 47 -14.98 -6.88 -0.70
N THR A 48 -15.20 -8.15 -1.04
CA THR A 48 -14.76 -9.30 -0.22
C THR A 48 -13.29 -9.68 -0.46
N PHE A 49 -12.67 -9.22 -1.52
CA PHE A 49 -11.28 -9.58 -1.86
C PHE A 49 -10.33 -9.08 -0.78
N VAL A 50 -9.46 -9.98 -0.33
CA VAL A 50 -8.48 -9.69 0.72
C VAL A 50 -7.15 -9.29 0.08
N ARG A 51 -6.59 -8.22 0.58
CA ARG A 51 -5.29 -7.66 0.13
C ARG A 51 -4.47 -7.21 1.34
N ASP A 52 -3.21 -7.03 1.08
CA ASP A 52 -2.21 -6.52 2.00
C ASP A 52 -1.81 -5.11 1.56
N TYR A 53 -1.93 -4.15 2.47
CA TYR A 53 -1.64 -2.75 2.21
C TYR A 53 -0.50 -2.26 3.10
N VAL A 54 0.50 -1.63 2.48
CA VAL A 54 1.69 -1.12 3.16
C VAL A 54 1.93 0.35 2.77
N HIS A 55 2.21 1.19 3.77
CA HIS A 55 2.49 2.61 3.51
C HIS A 55 3.82 2.78 2.80
N VAL A 56 3.91 3.78 1.92
CA VAL A 56 5.12 4.05 1.10
C VAL A 56 6.36 4.27 1.95
N ASP A 57 6.27 4.90 3.12
CA ASP A 57 7.43 5.12 4.02
C ASP A 57 8.01 3.81 4.53
N ASP A 58 7.17 2.82 4.85
CA ASP A 58 7.62 1.50 5.25
C ASP A 58 8.33 0.78 4.10
N VAL A 59 7.82 0.95 2.87
CA VAL A 59 8.47 0.40 1.68
C VAL A 59 9.83 1.05 1.46
N VAL A 60 9.92 2.38 1.56
CA VAL A 60 11.20 3.11 1.47
C VAL A 60 12.18 2.63 2.53
N SER A 61 11.73 2.49 3.77
CA SER A 61 12.57 1.94 4.86
C SER A 61 13.09 0.53 4.55
N GLY A 62 12.24 -0.30 3.94
CA GLY A 62 12.63 -1.64 3.47
C GLY A 62 13.71 -1.62 2.39
N TYR A 63 13.57 -0.75 1.40
CA TYR A 63 14.59 -0.57 0.36
C TYR A 63 15.91 -0.06 0.93
N LEU A 64 15.88 0.94 1.81
CA LEU A 64 17.07 1.46 2.47
C LEU A 64 17.75 0.35 3.28
N ARG A 65 16.96 -0.45 4.01
CA ARG A 65 17.50 -1.58 4.78
C ARG A 65 18.14 -2.64 3.88
N LEU A 66 17.58 -2.95 2.74
CA LEU A 66 18.21 -3.85 1.76
C LEU A 66 19.53 -3.26 1.24
N ALA A 67 19.54 -1.97 0.89
CA ALA A 67 20.77 -1.30 0.42
C ALA A 67 21.90 -1.38 1.45
N GLU A 68 21.61 -1.12 2.73
CA GLU A 68 22.60 -1.21 3.82
C GLU A 68 23.22 -2.61 3.97
N VAL A 69 22.44 -3.66 3.80
CA VAL A 69 22.89 -5.03 4.08
C VAL A 69 23.41 -5.77 2.85
N THR A 70 23.11 -5.31 1.64
CA THR A 70 23.49 -6.00 0.38
C THR A 70 25.00 -6.17 0.26
N HIS A 71 25.80 -5.20 0.73
CA HIS A 71 27.26 -5.29 0.72
C HIS A 71 27.84 -6.04 1.93
N ASN A 72 27.14 -6.07 3.05
CA ASN A 72 27.66 -6.60 4.32
C ASN A 72 27.27 -8.05 4.58
N ARG A 73 26.32 -8.59 3.85
CA ARG A 73 25.80 -9.94 4.00
C ARG A 73 25.64 -10.60 2.63
N ASN A 74 25.97 -11.87 2.57
CA ASN A 74 25.76 -12.65 1.34
C ASN A 74 24.26 -12.97 1.16
N ILE A 75 23.48 -11.96 0.78
CA ILE A 75 22.04 -12.06 0.50
C ILE A 75 21.71 -11.97 -1.01
N ASN A 76 22.72 -12.17 -1.85
CA ASN A 76 22.57 -12.14 -3.30
C ASN A 76 21.56 -13.18 -3.78
N GLY A 77 20.63 -12.75 -4.61
CA GLY A 77 19.57 -13.59 -5.15
C GLY A 77 18.38 -13.81 -4.20
N GLU A 78 18.47 -13.35 -2.96
CA GLU A 78 17.41 -13.50 -1.98
C GLU A 78 16.26 -12.52 -2.21
N ALA A 79 15.03 -13.00 -1.95
CA ALA A 79 13.82 -12.18 -2.00
C ALA A 79 13.27 -11.95 -0.59
N TYR A 80 12.80 -10.71 -0.36
CA TYR A 80 12.19 -10.27 0.90
C TYR A 80 10.83 -9.65 0.64
N ASN A 81 9.85 -10.06 1.43
CA ASN A 81 8.52 -9.47 1.41
C ASN A 81 8.46 -8.32 2.42
N PHE A 82 7.83 -7.22 2.00
CA PHE A 82 7.55 -6.05 2.82
C PHE A 82 6.03 -5.84 2.90
N SER A 83 5.48 -6.12 4.08
CA SER A 83 4.07 -6.18 4.37
C SER A 83 3.82 -5.74 5.81
N ARG A 84 2.61 -5.30 6.10
CA ARG A 84 2.17 -5.10 7.49
C ARG A 84 1.83 -6.40 8.20
N ASP A 85 1.68 -7.51 7.45
CA ASP A 85 1.17 -8.80 7.93
C ASP A 85 -0.26 -8.71 8.51
N GLU A 86 -1.02 -7.72 8.07
CA GLU A 86 -2.41 -7.45 8.48
C GLU A 86 -3.30 -7.32 7.24
N PRO A 87 -3.62 -8.43 6.56
CA PRO A 87 -4.48 -8.42 5.40
C PRO A 87 -5.91 -8.00 5.79
N LEU A 88 -6.57 -7.24 4.91
CA LEU A 88 -7.95 -6.83 5.12
C LEU A 88 -8.74 -6.86 3.81
N SER A 89 -10.06 -6.92 3.93
CA SER A 89 -10.92 -6.88 2.76
C SER A 89 -10.90 -5.49 2.10
N VAL A 90 -11.20 -5.46 0.81
CA VAL A 90 -11.38 -4.21 0.06
C VAL A 90 -12.44 -3.32 0.72
N MET A 91 -13.52 -3.94 1.24
CA MET A 91 -14.58 -3.20 1.93
C MET A 91 -14.11 -2.61 3.27
N ASP A 92 -13.28 -3.35 4.04
CA ASP A 92 -12.76 -2.82 5.30
C ASP A 92 -11.77 -1.68 5.05
N LEU A 93 -10.86 -1.82 4.07
CA LEU A 93 -10.02 -0.70 3.64
C LEU A 93 -10.85 0.51 3.23
N TYR A 94 -11.91 0.30 2.44
CA TYR A 94 -12.82 1.37 2.02
C TYR A 94 -13.42 2.12 3.22
N ARG A 95 -13.87 1.40 4.25
CA ARG A 95 -14.39 2.00 5.50
C ARG A 95 -13.33 2.86 6.20
N HIS A 96 -12.09 2.35 6.29
CA HIS A 96 -10.97 3.12 6.86
C HIS A 96 -10.67 4.39 6.06
N ILE A 97 -10.72 4.32 4.72
CA ILE A 97 -10.55 5.50 3.86
C ILE A 97 -11.65 6.52 4.10
N CYS A 98 -12.91 6.10 4.15
CA CYS A 98 -14.03 6.99 4.45
C CYS A 98 -13.86 7.68 5.80
N GLN A 99 -13.49 6.92 6.83
CA GLN A 99 -13.25 7.45 8.16
C GLN A 99 -12.10 8.47 8.16
N ALA A 100 -10.98 8.17 7.51
CA ALA A 100 -9.83 9.08 7.44
C ALA A 100 -10.14 10.35 6.64
N THR A 101 -10.98 10.27 5.59
CA THR A 101 -11.26 11.39 4.67
C THR A 101 -12.35 12.32 5.21
N LEU A 102 -13.46 11.75 5.70
CA LEU A 102 -14.68 12.50 6.05
C LEU A 102 -15.12 12.32 7.51
N GLY A 103 -14.50 11.41 8.27
CA GLY A 103 -14.96 11.04 9.60
C GLY A 103 -16.30 10.28 9.64
N LYS A 104 -16.78 9.82 8.48
CA LYS A 104 -18.07 9.09 8.35
C LYS A 104 -18.03 8.13 7.17
N TYR A 105 -18.85 7.09 7.23
CA TYR A 105 -19.05 6.15 6.14
C TYR A 105 -19.97 6.72 5.05
N ILE A 106 -19.65 6.46 3.80
CA ILE A 106 -20.47 6.73 2.61
C ILE A 106 -20.65 5.41 1.87
N ASP A 107 -21.86 5.06 1.45
CA ASP A 107 -22.09 3.85 0.68
C ASP A 107 -21.43 3.94 -0.71
N PRO A 108 -20.60 2.94 -1.09
CA PRO A 108 -20.00 2.93 -2.42
C PRO A 108 -20.97 2.42 -3.48
N LYS A 109 -20.76 2.79 -4.74
CA LYS A 109 -21.37 2.09 -5.86
C LYS A 109 -20.58 0.82 -6.16
N VAL A 110 -21.16 -0.35 -5.90
CA VAL A 110 -20.55 -1.64 -6.17
C VAL A 110 -20.90 -2.12 -7.57
N LEU A 111 -19.90 -2.33 -8.44
CA LEU A 111 -20.10 -2.81 -9.82
C LEU A 111 -20.02 -4.33 -9.94
N ASN A 112 -19.25 -4.97 -9.08
CA ASN A 112 -18.98 -6.42 -9.10
C ASN A 112 -18.56 -6.96 -10.47
N THR A 113 -17.70 -6.23 -11.17
CA THR A 113 -17.19 -6.58 -12.51
C THR A 113 -15.83 -7.30 -12.48
N ALA A 114 -15.16 -7.33 -11.34
CA ALA A 114 -13.85 -7.97 -11.16
C ALA A 114 -13.97 -9.50 -11.01
N LYS A 115 -14.21 -10.22 -12.12
CA LYS A 115 -14.52 -11.66 -12.09
C LYS A 115 -13.30 -12.58 -12.11
N SER A 116 -12.12 -12.08 -12.48
CA SER A 116 -10.92 -12.89 -12.71
C SER A 116 -9.76 -12.57 -11.76
N GLU A 117 -10.02 -11.89 -10.66
CA GLU A 117 -9.01 -11.52 -9.68
C GLU A 117 -8.85 -12.61 -8.60
N ILE A 118 -7.62 -12.73 -8.09
CA ILE A 118 -7.32 -13.59 -6.94
C ILE A 118 -8.09 -13.05 -5.72
N LYS A 119 -8.88 -13.93 -5.08
CA LYS A 119 -9.72 -13.52 -3.95
C LYS A 119 -8.93 -13.13 -2.70
N ASP A 120 -7.87 -13.87 -2.42
CA ASP A 120 -7.01 -13.66 -1.25
C ASP A 120 -5.55 -13.58 -1.70
N GLN A 121 -4.93 -12.42 -1.53
CA GLN A 121 -3.54 -12.16 -1.90
C GLN A 121 -2.89 -11.27 -0.84
N HIS A 122 -2.01 -11.87 -0.05
CA HIS A 122 -1.23 -11.17 0.96
C HIS A 122 0.19 -11.76 1.07
N LEU A 123 1.07 -11.03 1.70
CA LEU A 123 2.45 -11.41 1.91
C LEU A 123 2.69 -11.75 3.38
N ASN A 124 3.82 -12.42 3.63
CA ASN A 124 4.35 -12.63 4.97
C ASN A 124 5.76 -12.05 5.03
N SER A 125 6.01 -11.12 5.94
CA SER A 125 7.28 -10.41 6.12
C SER A 125 8.21 -11.03 7.16
N ALA A 126 7.91 -12.20 7.71
CA ALA A 126 8.69 -12.84 8.77
C ALA A 126 10.18 -12.98 8.41
N LYS A 127 10.51 -13.25 7.14
CA LYS A 127 11.90 -13.31 6.68
C LYS A 127 12.58 -11.95 6.78
N ALA A 128 11.92 -10.86 6.35
CA ALA A 128 12.46 -9.51 6.46
C ALA A 128 12.69 -9.14 7.94
N LYS A 129 11.73 -9.43 8.80
CA LYS A 129 11.83 -9.21 10.23
C LYS A 129 13.02 -9.96 10.84
N LYS A 130 13.15 -11.25 10.55
CA LYS A 130 14.22 -12.11 11.12
C LYS A 130 15.60 -11.74 10.58
N SER A 131 15.74 -11.54 9.27
CA SER A 131 17.04 -11.41 8.60
C SER A 131 17.53 -9.98 8.49
N LEU A 132 16.60 -9.02 8.36
CA LEU A 132 16.92 -7.61 8.17
C LEU A 132 16.63 -6.76 9.41
N GLY A 133 15.87 -7.27 10.38
CA GLY A 133 15.35 -6.50 11.50
C GLY A 133 14.31 -5.46 11.07
N TRP A 134 13.67 -5.67 9.93
CA TRP A 134 12.65 -4.77 9.39
C TRP A 134 11.23 -5.20 9.79
N SER A 135 10.42 -4.25 10.16
CA SER A 135 8.96 -4.42 10.30
C SER A 135 8.27 -3.11 9.93
N SER A 136 7.03 -3.18 9.47
CA SER A 136 6.26 -1.96 9.21
C SER A 136 6.05 -1.18 10.52
N GLN A 137 6.10 0.15 10.44
CA GLN A 137 5.98 1.07 11.57
C GLN A 137 4.75 1.95 11.45
N VAL A 138 4.20 2.08 10.24
CA VAL A 138 3.07 2.96 9.96
C VAL A 138 1.77 2.18 10.10
N SER A 139 0.92 2.55 11.07
CA SER A 139 -0.42 1.96 11.17
C SER A 139 -1.28 2.36 9.98
N LEU A 140 -2.31 1.56 9.67
CA LEU A 140 -3.22 1.87 8.57
C LEU A 140 -3.87 3.25 8.76
N GLU A 141 -4.34 3.53 9.95
CA GLU A 141 -5.02 4.78 10.30
C GLU A 141 -4.11 5.98 10.10
N SER A 142 -2.90 5.96 10.68
CA SER A 142 -1.95 7.06 10.55
C SER A 142 -1.47 7.26 9.12
N GLY A 143 -1.25 6.17 8.38
CA GLY A 143 -0.88 6.21 6.97
C GLY A 143 -1.98 6.80 6.10
N LEU A 144 -3.24 6.42 6.33
CA LEU A 144 -4.37 6.97 5.58
C LEU A 144 -4.58 8.46 5.88
N VAL A 145 -4.48 8.89 7.15
CA VAL A 145 -4.60 10.33 7.50
C VAL A 145 -3.55 11.15 6.73
N ARG A 146 -2.27 10.76 6.78
CA ARG A 146 -1.19 11.45 6.03
C ARG A 146 -1.42 11.43 4.52
N THR A 147 -1.94 10.32 4.00
CA THR A 147 -2.27 10.17 2.58
C THR A 147 -3.39 11.13 2.17
N VAL A 148 -4.44 11.25 2.98
CA VAL A 148 -5.57 12.19 2.75
C VAL A 148 -5.09 13.64 2.79
N GLU A 149 -4.25 14.01 3.75
CA GLU A 149 -3.68 15.36 3.84
C GLU A 149 -2.89 15.70 2.57
N TRP A 150 -2.04 14.79 2.10
CA TRP A 150 -1.31 14.97 0.86
C TRP A 150 -2.25 15.21 -0.35
N TYR A 151 -3.34 14.42 -0.50
CA TYR A 151 -4.28 14.62 -1.60
C TYR A 151 -5.08 15.91 -1.48
N LYS A 152 -5.42 16.36 -0.27
CA LYS A 152 -6.07 17.67 -0.05
C LYS A 152 -5.18 18.80 -0.57
N GLU A 153 -3.90 18.79 -0.24
CA GLU A 153 -2.94 19.80 -0.71
C GLU A 153 -2.75 19.73 -2.22
N TYR A 154 -2.53 18.52 -2.75
CA TYR A 154 -2.34 18.29 -4.18
C TYR A 154 -3.55 18.78 -5.00
N LEU A 155 -4.77 18.43 -4.61
CA LEU A 155 -6.00 18.82 -5.32
C LEU A 155 -6.34 20.31 -5.15
N ALA A 156 -5.86 20.95 -4.09
CA ALA A 156 -5.93 22.40 -3.92
C ALA A 156 -4.90 23.17 -4.75
N GLY A 157 -4.04 22.50 -5.51
CA GLY A 157 -2.99 23.12 -6.32
C GLY A 157 -1.76 23.56 -5.52
N VAL A 158 -1.61 23.12 -4.29
CA VAL A 158 -0.40 23.34 -3.48
C VAL A 158 0.73 22.47 -4.02
N LYS A 159 1.93 23.03 -4.19
CA LYS A 159 3.10 22.24 -4.53
C LYS A 159 3.44 21.34 -3.33
N VAL A 160 3.18 20.04 -3.49
CA VAL A 160 3.56 19.01 -2.53
C VAL A 160 4.92 18.45 -2.93
N GLY A 161 5.91 18.63 -2.06
CA GLY A 161 7.28 18.17 -2.26
C GLY A 161 7.43 16.68 -2.00
#